data_97173ea6670d792c12e9e784a9c14865
#
_entry.id   97173ea6670d792c12e9e784a9c14865
#
_cell.length_a   1.000
_cell.length_b   1.000
_cell.length_c   1.000
_cell.angle_alpha   90.00
_cell.angle_beta   90.00
_cell.angle_gamma   90.00
#
_symmetry.space_group_name_H-M   'P 1'
#
loop_
_entity.id
_entity.type
_entity.pdbx_description
1 polymer ?
#
loop_
_entity_poly.entity_id
_entity_poly.type
_entity_poly.pdbx_seq_one_letter_code
_entity_poly.pdbx_strand_id
1 'polypeptide(L)'
;LQRMPGNTSNIILAKLEGDNPAGSVKDRPAMSMIVNAQTRGDIKPGDRLIEATSGNTGIALAMAAAMMGYQMTLIMPDSATTERKMAMRAYGAELIEVSREQGMEGARDLATQMQSEGQGVVLDQFNNTDNSLAHFQGTGPEIWRDTEGTVTHFVSSMGTTGTIMGVSAYLKSKNQNVQIIGLQPEDGASIPGIRRWPQAYMPGIFNEKNIDQVIDCLLYTSPSPRDS
;
A
#
# COMPACT_ATOMS: atom_id res chain seq x y z
N LEU A 1 -19.30 9.22 9.16
CA LEU A 1 -20.11 7.98 9.12
C LEU A 1 -21.19 7.92 10.23
N GLN A 2 -21.98 8.98 10.37
CA GLN A 2 -22.90 9.20 11.49
C GLN A 2 -24.01 8.13 11.65
N ARG A 3 -24.39 7.44 10.58
CA ARG A 3 -25.47 6.43 10.60
C ARG A 3 -24.97 5.00 10.83
N MET A 4 -23.67 4.74 10.67
CA MET A 4 -23.11 3.38 10.79
C MET A 4 -23.13 2.81 12.22
N PRO A 5 -22.95 3.61 13.29
CA PRO A 5 -22.99 3.10 14.63
C PRO A 5 -24.39 2.61 15.09
N GLY A 6 -25.45 2.89 14.34
CA GLY A 6 -26.82 2.59 14.76
C GLY A 6 -27.19 3.34 16.04
N ASN A 7 -27.71 2.62 17.03
CA ASN A 7 -28.13 3.19 18.31
C ASN A 7 -27.03 3.24 19.38
N THR A 8 -25.76 3.27 18.98
CA THR A 8 -24.62 3.37 19.89
C THR A 8 -24.09 4.81 19.95
N SER A 9 -23.30 5.13 20.98
CA SER A 9 -22.58 6.41 21.10
C SER A 9 -21.24 6.43 20.38
N ASN A 10 -20.91 5.39 19.59
CA ASN A 10 -19.64 5.30 18.89
C ASN A 10 -19.52 6.38 17.82
N ILE A 11 -18.33 6.95 17.70
CA ILE A 11 -17.96 7.87 16.61
C ILE A 11 -17.10 7.09 15.62
N ILE A 12 -17.58 6.95 14.39
CA ILE A 12 -16.85 6.27 13.30
C ILE A 12 -16.36 7.32 12.30
N LEU A 13 -15.05 7.40 12.15
CA LEU A 13 -14.37 8.29 11.21
C LEU A 13 -13.73 7.47 10.09
N ALA A 14 -13.59 8.06 8.90
CA ALA A 14 -12.88 7.47 7.78
C ALA A 14 -11.77 8.43 7.31
N LYS A 15 -10.58 7.88 7.11
CA LYS A 15 -9.48 8.58 6.43
C LYS A 15 -9.63 8.36 4.93
N LEU A 16 -9.91 9.43 4.18
CA LEU A 16 -10.23 9.37 2.76
C LEU A 16 -8.94 9.36 1.90
N GLU A 17 -8.31 8.22 1.77
CA GLU A 17 -7.06 8.07 1.02
C GLU A 17 -7.26 8.09 -0.51
N GLY A 18 -8.49 8.07 -1.01
CA GLY A 18 -8.83 8.29 -2.42
C GLY A 18 -8.59 9.72 -2.89
N ASP A 19 -8.48 10.69 -1.97
CA ASP A 19 -8.24 12.10 -2.28
C ASP A 19 -6.74 12.44 -2.47
N ASN A 20 -5.84 11.47 -2.31
CA ASN A 20 -4.43 11.63 -2.67
C ASN A 20 -4.27 11.85 -4.19
N PRO A 21 -3.20 12.52 -4.66
CA PRO A 21 -3.01 12.95 -6.05
C PRO A 21 -3.11 11.84 -7.11
N ALA A 22 -2.56 10.65 -6.86
CA ALA A 22 -2.73 9.49 -7.74
C ALA A 22 -3.95 8.63 -7.39
N GLY A 23 -4.79 9.07 -6.46
CA GLY A 23 -6.09 8.50 -6.13
C GLY A 23 -6.07 7.35 -5.14
N SER A 24 -5.01 7.16 -4.35
CA SER A 24 -4.98 6.09 -3.36
C SER A 24 -4.00 6.32 -2.21
N VAL A 25 -4.12 5.47 -1.18
CA VAL A 25 -3.16 5.40 -0.06
C VAL A 25 -1.71 5.13 -0.53
N LYS A 26 -1.52 4.57 -1.72
CA LYS A 26 -0.20 4.19 -2.22
C LYS A 26 0.68 5.37 -2.61
N ASP A 27 0.12 6.57 -2.74
CA ASP A 27 0.87 7.79 -2.98
C ASP A 27 1.87 8.08 -1.85
N ARG A 28 1.46 7.81 -0.61
CA ARG A 28 2.30 8.00 0.58
C ARG A 28 3.53 7.10 0.60
N PRO A 29 3.40 5.76 0.53
CA PRO A 29 4.57 4.89 0.50
C PRO A 29 5.40 5.05 -0.78
N ALA A 30 4.80 5.31 -1.95
CA ALA A 30 5.56 5.53 -3.18
C ALA A 30 6.52 6.72 -3.05
N MET A 31 6.01 7.86 -2.58
CA MET A 31 6.83 9.04 -2.33
C MET A 31 7.89 8.79 -1.26
N SER A 32 7.52 8.14 -0.16
CA SER A 32 8.43 7.85 0.95
C SER A 32 9.60 6.94 0.50
N MET A 33 9.33 5.87 -0.24
CA MET A 33 10.35 4.96 -0.72
C MET A 33 11.37 5.68 -1.63
N ILE A 34 10.91 6.52 -2.55
CA ILE A 34 11.80 7.26 -3.44
C ILE A 34 12.60 8.32 -2.69
N VAL A 35 11.95 9.16 -1.88
CA VAL A 35 12.61 10.25 -1.14
C VAL A 35 13.66 9.71 -0.18
N ASN A 36 13.35 8.65 0.56
CA ASN A 36 14.29 8.09 1.52
C ASN A 36 15.46 7.37 0.83
N ALA A 37 15.20 6.63 -0.26
CA ALA A 37 16.27 6.02 -1.04
C ALA A 37 17.21 7.08 -1.65
N GLN A 38 16.67 8.19 -2.16
CA GLN A 38 17.46 9.32 -2.63
C GLN A 38 18.28 9.95 -1.49
N THR A 39 17.66 10.14 -0.32
CA THR A 39 18.34 10.75 0.84
C THR A 39 19.50 9.90 1.35
N ARG A 40 19.37 8.57 1.30
CA ARG A 40 20.47 7.64 1.63
C ARG A 40 21.55 7.56 0.54
N GLY A 41 21.26 8.06 -0.64
CA GLY A 41 22.18 7.96 -1.80
C GLY A 41 22.09 6.62 -2.54
N ASP A 42 21.04 5.81 -2.28
CA ASP A 42 20.80 4.54 -2.96
C ASP A 42 20.41 4.76 -4.42
N ILE A 43 19.75 5.88 -4.70
CA ILE A 43 19.31 6.31 -6.05
C ILE A 43 19.52 7.81 -6.23
N LYS A 44 19.58 8.27 -7.48
CA LYS A 44 19.65 9.68 -7.88
C LYS A 44 18.74 9.96 -9.07
N PRO A 45 18.27 11.20 -9.27
CA PRO A 45 17.49 11.57 -10.45
C PRO A 45 18.16 11.10 -11.75
N GLY A 46 17.37 10.53 -12.65
CA GLY A 46 17.82 9.87 -13.87
C GLY A 46 17.98 8.36 -13.75
N ASP A 47 18.12 7.81 -12.57
CA ASP A 47 18.18 6.35 -12.38
C ASP A 47 16.85 5.68 -12.73
N ARG A 48 16.92 4.39 -13.10
CA ARG A 48 15.76 3.56 -13.37
C ARG A 48 15.30 2.86 -12.08
N LEU A 49 14.03 3.05 -11.75
CA LEU A 49 13.33 2.35 -10.67
C LEU A 49 12.48 1.23 -11.27
N ILE A 50 12.41 0.10 -10.59
CA ILE A 50 11.68 -1.09 -11.02
C ILE A 50 10.70 -1.50 -9.93
N GLU A 51 9.47 -1.88 -10.30
CA GLU A 51 8.54 -2.48 -9.35
C GLU A 51 7.61 -3.47 -10.06
N ALA A 52 7.39 -4.62 -9.43
CA ALA A 52 6.42 -5.61 -9.86
C ALA A 52 5.05 -5.30 -9.25
N THR A 53 4.15 -4.68 -10.01
CA THR A 53 2.83 -4.29 -9.52
C THR A 53 1.86 -3.99 -10.65
N SER A 54 0.60 -4.40 -10.51
CA SER A 54 -0.48 -4.11 -11.46
C SER A 54 -1.55 -3.17 -10.89
N GLY A 55 -1.33 -2.64 -9.69
CA GLY A 55 -2.35 -1.89 -8.95
C GLY A 55 -1.98 -0.43 -8.68
N ASN A 56 -2.60 0.12 -7.64
CA ASN A 56 -2.44 1.51 -7.24
C ASN A 56 -0.98 1.90 -6.91
N THR A 57 -0.17 0.95 -6.44
CA THR A 57 1.27 1.18 -6.22
C THR A 57 1.98 1.59 -7.50
N GLY A 58 1.68 0.93 -8.63
CA GLY A 58 2.28 1.28 -9.92
C GLY A 58 1.90 2.68 -10.39
N ILE A 59 0.64 3.08 -10.22
CA ILE A 59 0.18 4.43 -10.58
C ILE A 59 0.90 5.48 -9.70
N ALA A 60 0.96 5.24 -8.39
CA ALA A 60 1.61 6.14 -7.45
C ALA A 60 3.13 6.27 -7.70
N LEU A 61 3.81 5.15 -7.96
CA LEU A 61 5.24 5.15 -8.30
C LEU A 61 5.52 5.84 -9.63
N ALA A 62 4.69 5.62 -10.65
CA ALA A 62 4.82 6.30 -11.92
C ALA A 62 4.70 7.82 -11.77
N MET A 63 3.71 8.29 -11.01
CA MET A 63 3.55 9.72 -10.71
C MET A 63 4.74 10.27 -9.93
N ALA A 64 5.13 9.62 -8.84
CA ALA A 64 6.24 10.09 -7.99
C ALA A 64 7.58 10.11 -8.76
N ALA A 65 7.86 9.08 -9.55
CA ALA A 65 9.06 9.00 -10.39
C ALA A 65 9.09 10.14 -11.43
N ALA A 66 7.96 10.40 -12.11
CA ALA A 66 7.85 11.51 -13.06
C ALA A 66 8.13 12.86 -12.42
N MET A 67 7.57 13.10 -11.22
CA MET A 67 7.77 14.36 -10.48
C MET A 67 9.21 14.56 -10.01
N MET A 68 9.92 13.47 -9.69
CA MET A 68 11.27 13.51 -9.10
C MET A 68 12.38 13.25 -10.12
N GLY A 69 12.04 13.06 -11.42
CA GLY A 69 13.01 12.88 -12.49
C GLY A 69 13.63 11.49 -12.58
N TYR A 70 12.92 10.46 -12.15
CA TYR A 70 13.31 9.06 -12.29
C TYR A 70 12.66 8.40 -13.51
N GLN A 71 13.32 7.38 -14.06
CA GLN A 71 12.71 6.48 -15.04
C GLN A 71 11.98 5.37 -14.27
N MET A 72 10.70 5.12 -14.58
CA MET A 72 9.93 4.08 -13.90
C MET A 72 9.60 2.93 -14.84
N THR A 73 10.03 1.72 -14.49
CA THR A 73 9.66 0.47 -15.17
C THR A 73 8.75 -0.33 -14.25
N LEU A 74 7.54 -0.64 -14.73
CA LEU A 74 6.54 -1.42 -14.01
C LEU A 74 6.33 -2.75 -14.71
N ILE A 75 6.41 -3.84 -13.96
CA ILE A 75 6.25 -5.19 -14.48
C ILE A 75 4.94 -5.76 -13.95
N MET A 76 4.11 -6.29 -14.84
CA MET A 76 2.78 -6.77 -14.48
C MET A 76 2.30 -7.87 -15.42
N PRO A 77 1.33 -8.71 -15.00
CA PRO A 77 0.65 -9.61 -15.91
C PRO A 77 -0.12 -8.84 -17.00
N ASP A 78 -0.18 -9.40 -18.19
CA ASP A 78 -0.93 -8.87 -19.35
C ASP A 78 -2.43 -8.68 -19.05
N SER A 79 -2.96 -9.44 -18.08
CA SER A 79 -4.33 -9.36 -17.58
C SER A 79 -4.64 -8.09 -16.75
N ALA A 80 -3.64 -7.23 -16.47
CA ALA A 80 -3.89 -5.96 -15.81
C ALA A 80 -4.79 -5.07 -16.67
N THR A 81 -5.70 -4.31 -16.04
CA THR A 81 -6.72 -3.55 -16.77
C THR A 81 -6.12 -2.43 -17.63
N THR A 82 -6.77 -2.17 -18.76
CA THR A 82 -6.32 -1.15 -19.73
C THR A 82 -6.24 0.23 -19.09
N GLU A 83 -7.21 0.59 -18.25
CA GLU A 83 -7.27 1.89 -17.57
C GLU A 83 -6.04 2.11 -16.68
N ARG A 84 -5.63 1.09 -15.91
CA ARG A 84 -4.41 1.16 -15.08
C ARG A 84 -3.15 1.31 -15.91
N LYS A 85 -3.04 0.52 -17.00
CA LYS A 85 -1.90 0.63 -17.93
C LYS A 85 -1.83 2.02 -18.56
N MET A 86 -2.98 2.57 -18.97
CA MET A 86 -3.05 3.93 -19.52
C MET A 86 -2.64 5.00 -18.50
N ALA A 87 -3.11 4.90 -17.26
CA ALA A 87 -2.73 5.84 -16.20
C ALA A 87 -1.21 5.82 -15.93
N MET A 88 -0.61 4.63 -15.83
CA MET A 88 0.83 4.49 -15.61
C MET A 88 1.64 5.05 -16.79
N ARG A 89 1.23 4.77 -18.03
CA ARG A 89 1.86 5.32 -19.25
C ARG A 89 1.70 6.83 -19.35
N ALA A 90 0.60 7.40 -18.90
CA ALA A 90 0.37 8.85 -18.89
C ALA A 90 1.37 9.58 -17.98
N TYR A 91 1.86 8.94 -16.93
CA TYR A 91 2.96 9.43 -16.10
C TYR A 91 4.36 9.10 -16.66
N GLY A 92 4.45 8.48 -17.84
CA GLY A 92 5.72 8.17 -18.49
C GLY A 92 6.38 6.86 -18.06
N ALA A 93 5.67 5.98 -17.34
CA ALA A 93 6.22 4.68 -16.96
C ALA A 93 6.34 3.74 -18.18
N GLU A 94 7.46 3.03 -18.26
CA GLU A 94 7.63 1.87 -19.12
C GLU A 94 6.92 0.67 -18.52
N LEU A 95 6.12 -0.05 -19.33
CA LEU A 95 5.39 -1.24 -18.89
C LEU A 95 5.96 -2.48 -19.56
N ILE A 96 6.37 -3.45 -18.75
CA ILE A 96 6.74 -4.80 -19.19
C ILE A 96 5.64 -5.75 -18.78
N GLU A 97 5.07 -6.44 -19.76
CA GLU A 97 3.98 -7.37 -19.53
C GLU A 97 4.53 -8.81 -19.53
N VAL A 98 4.24 -9.55 -18.46
CA VAL A 98 4.47 -11.00 -18.40
C VAL A 98 3.18 -11.72 -18.70
N SER A 99 3.26 -13.00 -19.08
CA SER A 99 2.06 -13.78 -19.39
C SER A 99 1.16 -13.95 -18.14
N ARG A 100 -0.13 -14.18 -18.38
CA ARG A 100 -1.10 -14.42 -17.31
C ARG A 100 -0.73 -15.65 -16.45
N GLU A 101 -0.11 -16.66 -17.06
CA GLU A 101 0.34 -17.89 -16.39
C GLU A 101 1.51 -17.59 -15.43
N GLN A 102 2.42 -16.70 -15.83
CA GLN A 102 3.53 -16.27 -14.98
C GLN A 102 3.02 -15.41 -13.80
N GLY A 103 1.94 -14.66 -14.03
CA GLY A 103 1.27 -13.88 -12.99
C GLY A 103 2.18 -12.86 -12.29
N MET A 104 1.82 -12.50 -11.06
CA MET A 104 2.61 -11.55 -10.26
C MET A 104 3.93 -12.15 -9.75
N GLU A 105 4.04 -13.47 -9.65
CA GLU A 105 5.28 -14.14 -9.27
C GLU A 105 6.32 -13.98 -10.37
N GLY A 106 5.97 -14.29 -11.62
CA GLY A 106 6.86 -14.05 -12.76
C GLY A 106 7.25 -12.59 -12.95
N ALA A 107 6.34 -11.66 -12.63
CA ALA A 107 6.68 -10.24 -12.64
C ALA A 107 7.75 -9.88 -11.58
N ARG A 108 7.68 -10.47 -10.38
CA ARG A 108 8.69 -10.28 -9.32
C ARG A 108 10.03 -10.90 -9.68
N ASP A 109 10.00 -12.12 -10.24
CA ASP A 109 11.23 -12.80 -10.68
C ASP A 109 11.95 -11.98 -11.74
N LEU A 110 11.21 -11.44 -12.71
CA LEU A 110 11.77 -10.57 -13.74
C LEU A 110 12.33 -9.27 -13.15
N ALA A 111 11.63 -8.64 -12.19
CA ALA A 111 12.14 -7.45 -11.51
C ALA A 111 13.47 -7.74 -10.80
N THR A 112 13.56 -8.86 -10.08
CA THR A 112 14.77 -9.30 -9.39
C THR A 112 15.91 -9.59 -10.38
N GLN A 113 15.61 -10.25 -11.50
CA GLN A 113 16.58 -10.50 -12.56
C GLN A 113 17.11 -9.18 -13.14
N MET A 114 16.24 -8.24 -13.51
CA MET A 114 16.65 -6.94 -14.06
C MET A 114 17.55 -6.18 -13.09
N GLN A 115 17.25 -6.21 -11.79
CA GLN A 115 18.12 -5.61 -10.78
C GLN A 115 19.48 -6.30 -10.71
N SER A 116 19.54 -7.64 -10.73
CA SER A 116 20.80 -8.40 -10.69
C SER A 116 21.67 -8.15 -11.92
N GLU A 117 21.06 -7.81 -13.04
CA GLU A 117 21.72 -7.43 -14.30
C GLU A 117 22.11 -5.92 -14.35
N GLY A 118 21.85 -5.17 -13.28
CA GLY A 118 22.18 -3.74 -13.18
C GLY A 118 21.29 -2.82 -14.03
N GLN A 119 20.08 -3.29 -14.40
CA GLN A 119 19.17 -2.51 -15.25
C GLN A 119 18.35 -1.47 -14.47
N GLY A 120 18.41 -1.46 -13.13
CA GLY A 120 17.73 -0.51 -12.26
C GLY A 120 17.63 -0.99 -10.82
N VAL A 121 16.92 -0.23 -9.99
CA VAL A 121 16.74 -0.50 -8.57
C VAL A 121 15.29 -0.90 -8.29
N VAL A 122 15.10 -2.06 -7.67
CA VAL A 122 13.78 -2.52 -7.20
C VAL A 122 13.46 -1.86 -5.87
N LEU A 123 12.29 -1.24 -5.76
CA LEU A 123 11.86 -0.55 -4.53
C LEU A 123 11.30 -1.51 -3.47
N ASP A 124 10.72 -2.64 -3.89
CA ASP A 124 10.22 -3.74 -3.05
C ASP A 124 9.25 -3.29 -1.94
N GLN A 125 8.05 -2.92 -2.33
CA GLN A 125 7.02 -2.43 -1.40
C GLN A 125 6.69 -3.37 -0.22
N PHE A 126 7.04 -4.66 -0.31
CA PHE A 126 6.71 -5.66 0.71
C PHE A 126 7.78 -5.78 1.81
N ASN A 127 9.02 -5.42 1.50
CA ASN A 127 10.14 -5.51 2.43
C ASN A 127 10.74 -4.14 2.76
N ASN A 128 10.38 -3.10 2.02
CA ASN A 128 10.91 -1.75 2.20
C ASN A 128 10.25 -1.07 3.41
N THR A 129 11.04 -0.81 4.44
CA THR A 129 10.58 -0.15 5.68
C THR A 129 10.09 1.28 5.46
N ASP A 130 10.51 1.96 4.37
CA ASP A 130 10.03 3.29 4.02
C ASP A 130 8.53 3.28 3.65
N ASN A 131 7.97 2.12 3.29
CA ASN A 131 6.54 1.96 3.12
C ASN A 131 5.78 2.19 4.44
N SER A 132 6.17 1.52 5.52
CA SER A 132 5.54 1.74 6.83
C SER A 132 5.93 3.09 7.44
N LEU A 133 7.13 3.58 7.16
CA LEU A 133 7.61 4.89 7.63
C LEU A 133 6.72 6.05 7.12
N ALA A 134 6.23 5.98 5.88
CA ALA A 134 5.29 6.96 5.34
C ALA A 134 4.05 7.14 6.23
N HIS A 135 3.55 6.04 6.77
CA HIS A 135 2.38 6.04 7.62
C HIS A 135 2.68 6.39 9.08
N PHE A 136 3.87 6.04 9.55
CA PHE A 136 4.35 6.47 10.86
C PHE A 136 4.55 7.99 10.93
N GLN A 137 5.11 8.60 9.88
CA GLN A 137 5.41 10.03 9.83
C GLN A 137 4.25 10.90 9.34
N GLY A 138 3.29 10.32 8.58
CA GLY A 138 2.18 11.04 7.96
C GLY A 138 0.82 10.61 8.51
N THR A 139 0.33 9.45 8.09
CA THR A 139 -1.04 8.99 8.37
C THR A 139 -1.32 8.86 9.87
N GLY A 140 -0.39 8.30 10.64
CA GLY A 140 -0.53 8.14 12.09
C GLY A 140 -0.67 9.50 12.82
N PRO A 141 0.25 10.46 12.62
CA PRO A 141 0.13 11.82 13.14
C PRO A 141 -1.16 12.53 12.75
N GLU A 142 -1.58 12.40 11.49
CA GLU A 142 -2.83 12.99 11.01
C GLU A 142 -4.04 12.42 11.75
N ILE A 143 -4.14 11.07 11.89
CA ILE A 143 -5.23 10.43 12.63
C ILE A 143 -5.23 10.92 14.09
N TRP A 144 -4.09 10.95 14.75
CA TRP A 144 -3.98 11.39 16.14
C TRP A 144 -4.43 12.84 16.33
N ARG A 145 -3.99 13.73 15.45
CA ARG A 145 -4.37 15.16 15.45
C ARG A 145 -5.87 15.31 15.17
N ASP A 146 -6.38 14.68 14.12
CA ASP A 146 -7.75 14.86 13.63
C ASP A 146 -8.79 14.22 14.58
N THR A 147 -8.36 13.32 15.45
CA THR A 147 -9.17 12.76 16.55
C THR A 147 -8.88 13.41 17.90
N GLU A 148 -8.06 14.47 17.95
CA GLU A 148 -7.66 15.14 19.20
C GLU A 148 -7.09 14.16 20.24
N GLY A 149 -6.44 13.08 19.78
CA GLY A 149 -5.88 12.02 20.63
C GLY A 149 -6.91 11.10 21.29
N THR A 150 -8.18 11.19 20.91
CA THR A 150 -9.26 10.38 21.51
C THR A 150 -9.53 9.05 20.81
N VAL A 151 -8.78 8.75 19.72
CA VAL A 151 -8.94 7.48 19.00
C VAL A 151 -8.73 6.28 19.92
N THR A 152 -9.70 5.37 19.93
CA THR A 152 -9.67 4.15 20.74
C THR A 152 -9.38 2.91 19.90
N HIS A 153 -9.80 2.90 18.64
CA HIS A 153 -9.66 1.77 17.73
C HIS A 153 -9.21 2.27 16.36
N PHE A 154 -8.20 1.63 15.80
CA PHE A 154 -7.77 1.84 14.42
C PHE A 154 -8.01 0.56 13.62
N VAL A 155 -8.82 0.66 12.57
CA VAL A 155 -9.18 -0.47 11.71
C VAL A 155 -8.57 -0.26 10.33
N SER A 156 -7.82 -1.23 9.83
CA SER A 156 -7.17 -1.15 8.51
C SER A 156 -7.18 -2.51 7.81
N SER A 157 -7.50 -2.50 6.53
CA SER A 157 -7.30 -3.67 5.67
C SER A 157 -5.82 -3.90 5.39
N MET A 158 -5.42 -5.18 5.28
CA MET A 158 -4.03 -5.59 5.12
C MET A 158 -3.72 -5.97 3.67
N GLY A 159 -2.99 -5.11 2.97
CA GLY A 159 -2.35 -5.42 1.67
C GLY A 159 -0.86 -5.67 1.86
N THR A 160 0.00 -4.68 1.61
CA THR A 160 1.44 -4.73 1.92
C THR A 160 1.73 -4.68 3.42
N THR A 161 0.73 -4.42 4.23
CA THR A 161 0.76 -4.14 5.68
C THR A 161 1.37 -2.80 6.08
N GLY A 162 1.93 -2.02 5.16
CA GLY A 162 2.60 -0.74 5.46
C GLY A 162 1.74 0.23 6.27
N THR A 163 0.47 0.41 5.88
CA THR A 163 -0.46 1.32 6.58
C THR A 163 -0.66 0.90 8.03
N ILE A 164 -1.05 -0.35 8.25
CA ILE A 164 -1.33 -0.83 9.62
C ILE A 164 -0.06 -0.85 10.47
N MET A 165 1.10 -1.18 9.90
CA MET A 165 2.37 -1.17 10.64
C MET A 165 2.80 0.24 11.04
N GLY A 166 2.78 1.19 10.11
CA GLY A 166 3.20 2.56 10.40
C GLY A 166 2.23 3.29 11.35
N VAL A 167 0.93 3.18 11.11
CA VAL A 167 -0.08 3.81 11.96
C VAL A 167 -0.09 3.19 13.35
N SER A 168 -0.06 1.85 13.46
CA SER A 168 -0.04 1.18 14.77
C SER A 168 1.17 1.58 15.60
N ALA A 169 2.36 1.59 15.00
CA ALA A 169 3.58 2.01 15.69
C ALA A 169 3.46 3.44 16.24
N TYR A 170 2.90 4.36 15.42
CA TYR A 170 2.69 5.73 15.86
C TYR A 170 1.63 5.84 16.97
N LEU A 171 0.43 5.27 16.78
CA LEU A 171 -0.65 5.35 17.74
C LEU A 171 -0.27 4.69 19.08
N LYS A 172 0.35 3.51 19.05
CA LYS A 172 0.85 2.83 20.26
C LYS A 172 1.94 3.64 20.97
N SER A 173 2.75 4.44 20.26
CA SER A 173 3.72 5.35 20.89
C SER A 173 3.06 6.49 21.65
N LYS A 174 1.82 6.87 21.28
CA LYS A 174 1.04 7.91 21.94
C LYS A 174 0.16 7.35 23.07
N ASN A 175 -0.51 6.23 22.80
CA ASN A 175 -1.37 5.56 23.76
C ASN A 175 -1.39 4.04 23.48
N GLN A 176 -0.80 3.26 24.37
CA GLN A 176 -0.71 1.80 24.27
C GLN A 176 -2.10 1.10 24.29
N ASN A 177 -3.14 1.78 24.79
CA ASN A 177 -4.47 1.21 24.89
C ASN A 177 -5.27 1.28 23.56
N VAL A 178 -4.78 2.00 22.55
CA VAL A 178 -5.43 2.02 21.23
C VAL A 178 -5.46 0.61 20.65
N GLN A 179 -6.62 0.11 20.32
CA GLN A 179 -6.80 -1.21 19.72
C GLN A 179 -6.54 -1.14 18.22
N ILE A 180 -5.66 -2.00 17.72
CA ILE A 180 -5.28 -2.09 16.30
C ILE A 180 -5.94 -3.34 15.71
N ILE A 181 -6.80 -3.14 14.72
CA ILE A 181 -7.61 -4.20 14.11
C ILE A 181 -7.23 -4.31 12.63
N GLY A 182 -6.67 -5.45 12.25
CA GLY A 182 -6.36 -5.80 10.87
C GLY A 182 -7.54 -6.51 10.21
N LEU A 183 -7.85 -6.16 8.96
CA LEU A 183 -8.84 -6.86 8.15
C LEU A 183 -8.13 -7.61 7.03
N GLN A 184 -8.50 -8.88 6.84
CA GLN A 184 -8.02 -9.72 5.73
C GLN A 184 -9.18 -10.47 5.09
N PRO A 185 -9.05 -10.92 3.82
CA PRO A 185 -10.06 -11.78 3.22
C PRO A 185 -10.23 -13.07 4.01
N GLU A 186 -11.46 -13.57 4.10
CA GLU A 186 -11.74 -14.93 4.57
C GLU A 186 -11.00 -15.96 3.70
N ASP A 187 -10.76 -17.15 4.24
CA ASP A 187 -10.07 -18.18 3.50
C ASP A 187 -10.80 -18.52 2.19
N GLY A 188 -10.06 -18.56 1.09
CA GLY A 188 -10.62 -18.74 -0.26
C GLY A 188 -11.30 -17.51 -0.86
N ALA A 189 -11.49 -16.41 -0.12
CA ALA A 189 -12.04 -15.17 -0.65
C ALA A 189 -10.97 -14.28 -1.30
N SER A 190 -11.39 -13.51 -2.32
CA SER A 190 -10.54 -12.52 -2.99
C SER A 190 -11.19 -11.15 -2.91
N ILE A 191 -10.50 -10.21 -2.27
CA ILE A 191 -10.94 -8.81 -2.17
C ILE A 191 -9.84 -7.93 -2.81
N PRO A 192 -10.15 -7.11 -3.81
CA PRO A 192 -9.16 -6.27 -4.46
C PRO A 192 -8.41 -5.36 -3.48
N GLY A 193 -7.07 -5.37 -3.54
CA GLY A 193 -6.21 -4.50 -2.74
C GLY A 193 -5.87 -4.99 -1.35
N ILE A 194 -6.49 -6.05 -0.86
CA ILE A 194 -6.14 -6.70 0.40
C ILE A 194 -5.80 -8.17 0.21
N ARG A 195 -5.06 -8.75 1.15
CA ARG A 195 -4.60 -10.13 1.03
C ARG A 195 -4.65 -10.84 2.38
N ARG A 196 -4.98 -12.14 2.33
CA ARG A 196 -4.61 -13.08 3.37
C ARG A 196 -3.23 -13.63 3.02
N TRP A 197 -2.26 -13.40 3.87
CA TRP A 197 -0.89 -13.85 3.63
C TRP A 197 -0.64 -15.23 4.23
N PRO A 198 -0.20 -16.22 3.43
CA PRO A 198 0.38 -17.43 3.99
C PRO A 198 1.62 -17.08 4.82
N GLN A 199 1.85 -17.81 5.92
CA GLN A 199 2.96 -17.57 6.85
C GLN A 199 4.32 -17.45 6.13
N ALA A 200 4.55 -18.31 5.12
CA ALA A 200 5.80 -18.34 4.36
C ALA A 200 6.02 -17.12 3.45
N TYR A 201 4.98 -16.32 3.18
CA TYR A 201 5.02 -15.18 2.26
C TYR A 201 4.66 -13.86 2.93
N MET A 202 4.65 -13.83 4.25
CA MET A 202 4.35 -12.62 5.02
C MET A 202 5.31 -11.49 4.62
N PRO A 203 4.81 -10.26 4.37
CA PRO A 203 5.68 -9.12 4.10
C PRO A 203 6.73 -8.92 5.18
N GLY A 204 7.98 -8.64 4.79
CA GLY A 204 9.08 -8.47 5.73
C GLY A 204 8.92 -7.29 6.69
N ILE A 205 8.07 -6.32 6.32
CA ILE A 205 7.72 -5.18 7.19
C ILE A 205 6.66 -5.51 8.24
N PHE A 206 6.02 -6.69 8.16
CA PHE A 206 4.94 -7.09 9.07
C PHE A 206 5.47 -7.45 10.47
N ASN A 207 4.81 -6.94 11.49
CA ASN A 207 5.05 -7.29 12.89
C ASN A 207 3.72 -7.55 13.59
N GLU A 208 3.43 -8.82 13.85
CA GLU A 208 2.19 -9.26 14.48
C GLU A 208 1.95 -8.61 15.86
N LYS A 209 3.03 -8.32 16.61
CA LYS A 209 2.94 -7.70 17.94
C LYS A 209 2.30 -6.31 17.94
N ASN A 210 2.20 -5.67 16.78
CA ASN A 210 1.58 -4.36 16.64
C ASN A 210 0.07 -4.43 16.35
N ILE A 211 -0.51 -5.63 16.26
CA ILE A 211 -1.93 -5.85 15.95
C ILE A 211 -2.59 -6.55 17.13
N ASP A 212 -3.69 -5.98 17.62
CA ASP A 212 -4.42 -6.56 18.75
C ASP A 212 -5.44 -7.62 18.30
N GLN A 213 -6.00 -7.45 17.09
CA GLN A 213 -6.98 -8.38 16.52
C GLN A 213 -6.92 -8.41 15.00
N VAL A 214 -7.13 -9.59 14.41
CA VAL A 214 -7.35 -9.76 12.97
C VAL A 214 -8.76 -10.29 12.75
N ILE A 215 -9.50 -9.67 11.82
CA ILE A 215 -10.87 -10.05 11.46
C ILE A 215 -10.89 -10.47 9.98
N ASP A 216 -11.47 -11.63 9.73
CA ASP A 216 -11.72 -12.12 8.38
C ASP A 216 -12.98 -11.48 7.81
N CYS A 217 -12.96 -11.08 6.53
CA CYS A 217 -14.08 -10.42 5.89
C CYS A 217 -14.34 -10.94 4.47
N LEU A 218 -15.58 -10.79 4.04
CA LEU A 218 -16.05 -11.09 2.69
C LEU A 218 -16.43 -9.81 1.95
N LEU A 219 -16.36 -9.84 0.62
CA LEU A 219 -16.66 -8.67 -0.22
C LEU A 219 -18.10 -8.16 -0.02
N TYR A 220 -19.06 -9.05 0.21
CA TYR A 220 -20.48 -8.68 0.43
C TYR A 220 -20.74 -8.06 1.80
N THR A 221 -19.83 -8.14 2.76
CA THR A 221 -19.95 -7.45 4.05
C THR A 221 -19.60 -5.96 3.95
N SER A 222 -19.12 -5.53 2.77
CA SER A 222 -18.85 -4.15 2.44
C SER A 222 -19.73 -3.76 1.24
N PRO A 223 -20.97 -3.28 1.45
CA PRO A 223 -21.86 -2.93 0.34
C PRO A 223 -21.19 -1.88 -0.57
N SER A 224 -21.10 -2.22 -1.84
CA SER A 224 -20.61 -1.30 -2.86
C SER A 224 -21.64 -0.19 -3.08
N PRO A 225 -21.24 1.09 -3.21
CA PRO A 225 -22.13 2.16 -3.62
C PRO A 225 -22.78 1.94 -5.00
N ARG A 226 -22.36 0.91 -5.75
CA ARG A 226 -22.92 0.53 -7.05
C ARG A 226 -24.07 -0.46 -6.96
N ASP A 227 -24.32 -1.01 -5.76
CA ASP A 227 -25.37 -2.01 -5.53
C ASP A 227 -26.64 -1.40 -4.90
N SER A 228 -26.75 -0.06 -4.89
CA SER A 228 -27.90 0.71 -4.39
C SER A 228 -28.57 1.51 -5.50
#